data_969fad199f461c8efd89b8dc80110e4b
#
_entry.id   969fad199f461c8efd89b8dc80110e4b
#
_cell.length_a   1.000
_cell.length_b   1.000
_cell.length_c   1.000
_cell.angle_alpha   90.00
_cell.angle_beta   90.00
_cell.angle_gamma   90.00
#
_symmetry.space_group_name_H-M   'P 1'
#
loop_
_entity.id
_entity.type
_entity.pdbx_description
1 polymer ?
#
loop_
_entity_poly.entity_id
_entity_poly.type
_entity_poly.pdbx_seq_one_letter_code
_entity_poly.pdbx_strand_id
1 'polypeptide(L)'
;MTVTRSSFRKAVYPTLVLSVVGLALVCLPIIGPAYTAKFAGAYWMQIVAGYLAMILLIEVVGVPIRSAFQHYWAGMIFAFCLFVVGVLAGSSTSMFLYGDMDAHSYIVKPLFWMSIYGFIPAVVIGAIGSGLIRARNKTGEQVGAQNP
;
A
#
# COMPACT_ATOMS: atom_id res chain seq x y z
N MET A 1 -6.22 2.71 24.71
CA MET A 1 -6.04 3.67 23.59
C MET A 1 -6.87 3.19 22.39
N THR A 2 -7.86 3.96 21.94
CA THR A 2 -8.73 3.56 20.82
C THR A 2 -8.37 4.37 19.58
N VAL A 3 -7.93 3.69 18.51
CA VAL A 3 -7.68 4.33 17.22
C VAL A 3 -9.01 4.66 16.55
N THR A 4 -9.30 5.93 16.29
CA THR A 4 -10.51 6.35 15.58
C THR A 4 -10.42 6.04 14.08
N ARG A 5 -11.56 5.84 13.40
CA ARG A 5 -11.61 5.65 11.94
C ARG A 5 -10.96 6.81 11.20
N SER A 6 -11.22 8.04 11.64
CA SER A 6 -10.68 9.25 11.02
C SER A 6 -9.16 9.31 11.15
N SER A 7 -8.61 9.06 12.34
CA SER A 7 -7.16 9.06 12.55
C SER A 7 -6.45 7.97 11.74
N PHE A 8 -7.06 6.78 11.65
CA PHE A 8 -6.54 5.68 10.84
C PHE A 8 -6.47 6.06 9.35
N ARG A 9 -7.59 6.51 8.77
CA ARG A 9 -7.65 6.91 7.37
C ARG A 9 -6.66 8.04 7.04
N LYS A 10 -6.62 9.09 7.89
CA LYS A 10 -5.70 10.24 7.74
C LYS A 10 -4.21 9.83 7.81
N ALA A 11 -3.88 8.69 8.39
CA ALA A 11 -2.52 8.17 8.40
C ALA A 11 -2.25 7.25 7.19
N VAL A 12 -3.16 6.33 6.89
CA VAL A 12 -2.94 5.28 5.88
C VAL A 12 -3.01 5.83 4.46
N TYR A 13 -3.96 6.70 4.12
CA TYR A 13 -4.06 7.23 2.76
C TYR A 13 -2.85 8.06 2.31
N PRO A 14 -2.31 8.99 3.12
CA PRO A 14 -1.06 9.66 2.75
C PRO A 14 0.11 8.70 2.60
N THR A 15 0.17 7.64 3.43
CA THR A 15 1.21 6.61 3.31
C THR A 15 1.08 5.82 2.00
N LEU A 16 -0.15 5.54 1.55
CA LEU A 16 -0.40 4.92 0.26
C LEU A 16 0.04 5.84 -0.90
N VAL A 17 -0.27 7.13 -0.84
CA VAL A 17 0.19 8.12 -1.84
C VAL A 17 1.72 8.20 -1.83
N LEU A 18 2.34 8.23 -0.64
CA LEU A 18 3.79 8.25 -0.51
C LEU A 18 4.44 7.01 -1.14
N SER A 19 3.79 5.85 -1.13
CA SER A 19 4.30 4.65 -1.80
C SER A 19 4.39 4.81 -3.31
N VAL A 20 3.45 5.52 -3.94
CA VAL A 20 3.49 5.85 -5.38
C VAL A 20 4.66 6.75 -5.70
N VAL A 21 4.81 7.83 -4.91
CA VAL A 21 5.92 8.78 -5.06
C VAL A 21 7.25 8.09 -4.84
N GLY A 22 7.36 7.26 -3.80
CA GLY A 22 8.55 6.48 -3.51
C GLY A 22 8.92 5.53 -4.64
N LEU A 23 7.94 4.83 -5.21
CA LEU A 23 8.17 3.95 -6.37
C LEU A 23 8.65 4.76 -7.58
N ALA A 24 8.03 5.89 -7.87
CA ALA A 24 8.45 6.76 -8.96
C ALA A 24 9.89 7.28 -8.76
N LEU A 25 10.24 7.71 -7.54
CA LEU A 25 11.58 8.18 -7.20
C LEU A 25 12.66 7.09 -7.34
N VAL A 26 12.30 5.82 -7.11
CA VAL A 26 13.20 4.68 -7.32
C VAL A 26 13.31 4.32 -8.81
N CYS A 27 12.19 4.30 -9.52
CA CYS A 27 12.18 3.94 -10.95
C CYS A 27 12.88 4.99 -11.82
N LEU A 28 12.69 6.27 -11.56
CA LEU A 28 13.26 7.36 -12.38
C LEU A 28 14.78 7.27 -12.54
N PRO A 29 15.61 7.11 -11.48
CA PRO A 29 17.05 7.01 -11.63
C PRO A 29 17.53 5.67 -12.19
N ILE A 30 16.77 4.57 -11.98
CA ILE A 30 17.20 3.22 -12.39
C ILE A 30 16.90 2.97 -13.88
N ILE A 31 15.69 3.28 -14.33
CA ILE A 31 15.23 2.97 -15.70
C ILE A 31 15.05 4.21 -16.58
N GLY A 32 15.21 5.40 -16.01
CA GLY A 32 15.09 6.67 -16.71
C GLY A 32 13.66 7.17 -16.90
N PRO A 33 13.47 8.50 -17.08
CA PRO A 33 12.15 9.10 -17.13
C PRO A 33 11.31 8.65 -18.34
N ALA A 34 11.93 8.48 -19.49
CA ALA A 34 11.23 8.05 -20.71
C ALA A 34 10.64 6.64 -20.59
N TYR A 35 11.41 5.70 -20.03
CA TYR A 35 10.94 4.33 -19.82
C TYR A 35 9.91 4.27 -18.69
N THR A 36 10.07 5.05 -17.62
CA THR A 36 9.08 5.14 -16.53
C THR A 36 7.74 5.64 -17.04
N ALA A 37 7.73 6.70 -17.85
CA ALA A 37 6.51 7.23 -18.47
C ALA A 37 5.86 6.23 -19.43
N LYS A 38 6.66 5.55 -20.28
CA LYS A 38 6.18 4.52 -21.19
C LYS A 38 5.59 3.32 -20.44
N PHE A 39 6.24 2.88 -19.36
CA PHE A 39 5.75 1.82 -18.49
C PHE A 39 4.42 2.21 -17.83
N ALA A 40 4.35 3.40 -17.22
CA ALA A 40 3.13 3.89 -16.60
C ALA A 40 1.97 4.01 -17.61
N GLY A 41 2.25 4.47 -18.83
CA GLY A 41 1.26 4.55 -19.91
C GLY A 41 0.81 3.18 -20.44
N ALA A 42 1.70 2.19 -20.48
CA ALA A 42 1.36 0.84 -20.92
C ALA A 42 0.57 0.05 -19.86
N TYR A 43 0.84 0.28 -18.58
CA TYR A 43 0.29 -0.51 -17.47
C TYR A 43 -0.64 0.28 -16.54
N TRP A 44 -1.18 1.42 -16.99
CA TRP A 44 -2.00 2.28 -16.13
C TRP A 44 -3.24 1.57 -15.56
N MET A 45 -3.91 0.72 -16.36
CA MET A 45 -5.10 -0.02 -15.90
C MET A 45 -4.74 -0.99 -14.77
N GLN A 46 -3.62 -1.70 -14.88
CA GLN A 46 -3.12 -2.63 -13.88
C GLN A 46 -2.74 -1.89 -12.58
N ILE A 47 -2.11 -0.73 -12.73
CA ILE A 47 -1.74 0.13 -11.61
C ILE A 47 -3.00 0.60 -10.88
N VAL A 48 -3.99 1.11 -11.62
CA VAL A 48 -5.27 1.55 -11.05
C VAL A 48 -6.00 0.40 -10.37
N ALA A 49 -6.10 -0.77 -11.01
CA ALA A 49 -6.74 -1.95 -10.41
C ALA A 49 -6.05 -2.37 -9.11
N GLY A 50 -4.71 -2.38 -9.08
CA GLY A 50 -3.94 -2.67 -7.88
C GLY A 50 -4.23 -1.69 -6.75
N TYR A 51 -4.25 -0.38 -7.01
CA TYR A 51 -4.55 0.62 -5.99
C TYR A 51 -6.00 0.56 -5.51
N LEU A 52 -6.97 0.30 -6.38
CA LEU A 52 -8.36 0.12 -5.98
C LEU A 52 -8.53 -1.09 -5.06
N ALA A 53 -7.85 -2.20 -5.35
CA ALA A 53 -7.86 -3.38 -4.48
C ALA A 53 -7.22 -3.09 -3.11
N MET A 54 -6.13 -2.32 -3.05
CA MET A 54 -5.52 -1.89 -1.78
C MET A 54 -6.48 -0.99 -0.97
N ILE A 55 -7.15 -0.03 -1.61
CA ILE A 55 -8.12 0.85 -0.95
C ILE A 55 -9.28 0.02 -0.39
N LEU A 56 -9.80 -0.93 -1.17
CA LEU A 56 -10.85 -1.83 -0.72
C LEU A 56 -10.41 -2.64 0.51
N LEU A 57 -9.20 -3.20 0.49
CA LEU A 57 -8.66 -3.95 1.62
C LEU A 57 -8.47 -3.06 2.86
N ILE A 58 -8.05 -1.81 2.70
CA ILE A 58 -7.95 -0.84 3.80
C ILE A 58 -9.33 -0.62 4.44
N GLU A 59 -10.38 -0.44 3.66
CA GLU A 59 -11.72 -0.18 4.20
C GLU A 59 -12.36 -1.43 4.81
N VAL A 60 -12.23 -2.58 4.15
CA VAL A 60 -12.89 -3.83 4.58
C VAL A 60 -12.16 -4.48 5.76
N VAL A 61 -10.82 -4.50 5.74
CA VAL A 61 -10.01 -5.18 6.76
C VAL A 61 -9.32 -4.20 7.69
N GLY A 62 -8.60 -3.22 7.13
CA GLY A 62 -7.79 -2.29 7.90
C GLY A 62 -8.58 -1.46 8.90
N VAL A 63 -9.75 -0.93 8.48
CA VAL A 63 -10.61 -0.11 9.37
C VAL A 63 -11.16 -0.94 10.54
N PRO A 64 -11.68 -2.15 10.37
CA PRO A 64 -12.08 -3.01 11.50
C PRO A 64 -10.94 -3.33 12.48
N ILE A 65 -9.76 -3.69 11.98
CA ILE A 65 -8.61 -4.08 12.82
C ILE A 65 -7.71 -2.90 13.24
N ARG A 66 -8.16 -1.67 13.07
CA ARG A 66 -7.36 -0.45 13.29
C ARG A 66 -6.67 -0.36 14.64
N SER A 67 -7.22 -0.98 15.68
CA SER A 67 -6.61 -1.04 17.01
C SER A 67 -5.29 -1.82 17.03
N ALA A 68 -5.12 -2.81 16.16
CA ALA A 68 -3.89 -3.59 16.06
C ALA A 68 -2.69 -2.75 15.60
N PHE A 69 -2.94 -1.64 14.85
CA PHE A 69 -1.88 -0.74 14.35
C PHE A 69 -1.21 0.10 15.43
N GLN A 70 -1.59 -0.07 16.70
CA GLN A 70 -0.77 0.39 17.82
C GLN A 70 0.57 -0.35 17.90
N HIS A 71 0.67 -1.53 17.30
CA HIS A 71 1.90 -2.31 17.19
C HIS A 71 2.53 -2.14 15.82
N TYR A 72 3.83 -1.85 15.76
CA TYR A 72 4.54 -1.65 14.48
C TYR A 72 4.47 -2.88 13.56
N TRP A 73 4.58 -4.08 14.14
CA TRP A 73 4.51 -5.32 13.37
C TRP A 73 3.19 -5.51 12.62
N ALA A 74 2.06 -5.06 13.22
CA ALA A 74 0.76 -5.15 12.56
C ALA A 74 0.70 -4.26 11.31
N GLY A 75 1.27 -3.05 11.37
CA GLY A 75 1.39 -2.17 10.21
C GLY A 75 2.32 -2.73 9.14
N MET A 76 3.43 -3.35 9.52
CA MET A 76 4.36 -3.99 8.59
C MET A 76 3.70 -5.15 7.84
N ILE A 77 3.04 -6.06 8.57
CA ILE A 77 2.31 -7.20 7.96
C ILE A 77 1.20 -6.69 7.07
N PHE A 78 0.40 -5.72 7.53
CA PHE A 78 -0.70 -5.21 6.75
C PHE A 78 -0.23 -4.50 5.47
N ALA A 79 0.84 -3.71 5.53
CA ALA A 79 1.42 -3.08 4.35
C ALA A 79 1.94 -4.11 3.34
N PHE A 80 2.53 -5.20 3.81
CA PHE A 80 2.92 -6.30 2.95
C PHE A 80 1.71 -7.01 2.32
N CYS A 81 0.65 -7.26 3.10
CA CYS A 81 -0.61 -7.80 2.56
C CYS A 81 -1.24 -6.86 1.52
N LEU A 82 -1.26 -5.54 1.76
CA LEU A 82 -1.72 -4.55 0.79
C LEU A 82 -0.92 -4.65 -0.52
N PHE A 83 0.40 -4.72 -0.40
CA PHE A 83 1.27 -4.85 -1.55
C PHE A 83 0.99 -6.12 -2.36
N VAL A 84 0.89 -7.28 -1.70
CA VAL A 84 0.57 -8.57 -2.35
C VAL A 84 -0.79 -8.51 -3.05
N VAL A 85 -1.82 -7.97 -2.39
CA VAL A 85 -3.16 -7.82 -2.99
C VAL A 85 -3.14 -6.87 -4.19
N GLY A 86 -2.39 -5.77 -4.09
CA GLY A 86 -2.22 -4.85 -5.21
C GLY A 86 -1.55 -5.50 -6.43
N VAL A 87 -0.49 -6.28 -6.21
CA VAL A 87 0.19 -7.04 -7.26
C VAL A 87 -0.74 -8.08 -7.89
N LEU A 88 -1.46 -8.84 -7.06
CA LEU A 88 -2.42 -9.84 -7.54
C LEU A 88 -3.52 -9.21 -8.40
N ALA A 89 -4.12 -8.11 -7.96
CA ALA A 89 -5.17 -7.42 -8.70
C ALA A 89 -4.65 -6.86 -10.04
N GLY A 90 -3.49 -6.21 -10.02
CA GLY A 90 -2.85 -5.69 -11.23
C GLY A 90 -2.48 -6.81 -12.22
N SER A 91 -1.90 -7.89 -11.73
CA SER A 91 -1.51 -9.06 -12.54
C SER A 91 -2.72 -9.78 -13.14
N SER A 92 -3.79 -9.95 -12.35
CA SER A 92 -5.04 -10.53 -12.85
C SER A 92 -5.67 -9.65 -13.94
N THR A 93 -5.61 -8.32 -13.79
CA THR A 93 -6.07 -7.39 -14.83
C THR A 93 -5.29 -7.57 -16.12
N SER A 94 -3.96 -7.79 -16.07
CA SER A 94 -3.15 -8.09 -17.24
C SER A 94 -3.61 -9.36 -17.95
N MET A 95 -3.86 -10.43 -17.20
CA MET A 95 -4.34 -11.70 -17.73
C MET A 95 -5.66 -11.54 -18.50
N PHE A 96 -6.61 -10.78 -17.95
CA PHE A 96 -7.89 -10.51 -18.61
C PHE A 96 -7.74 -9.62 -19.85
N LEU A 97 -6.90 -8.58 -19.80
CA LEU A 97 -6.72 -7.64 -20.92
C LEU A 97 -6.03 -8.26 -22.13
N TYR A 98 -5.06 -9.13 -21.90
CA TYR A 98 -4.30 -9.77 -22.98
C TYR A 98 -4.92 -11.09 -23.47
N GLY A 99 -5.96 -11.60 -22.78
CA GLY A 99 -6.67 -12.83 -23.16
C GLY A 99 -5.83 -14.10 -23.03
N ASP A 100 -4.66 -14.01 -22.41
CA ASP A 100 -3.76 -15.14 -22.20
C ASP A 100 -3.95 -15.67 -20.78
N MET A 101 -4.41 -16.91 -20.66
CA MET A 101 -4.73 -17.59 -19.40
C MET A 101 -3.50 -18.23 -18.74
N ASP A 102 -2.27 -17.86 -19.11
CA ASP A 102 -1.07 -18.35 -18.44
C ASP A 102 -0.87 -17.70 -17.06
N ALA A 103 -1.54 -18.28 -16.07
CA ALA A 103 -1.43 -17.83 -14.68
C ALA A 103 0.01 -17.83 -14.15
N HIS A 104 0.89 -18.71 -14.66
CA HIS A 104 2.28 -18.76 -14.23
C HIS A 104 3.04 -17.50 -14.64
N SER A 105 2.88 -17.04 -15.88
CA SER A 105 3.57 -15.85 -16.41
C SER A 105 2.95 -14.55 -15.88
N TYR A 106 1.63 -14.48 -15.73
CA TYR A 106 0.94 -13.24 -15.35
C TYR A 106 0.73 -13.07 -13.84
N ILE A 107 0.71 -14.14 -13.06
CA ILE A 107 0.45 -14.07 -11.61
C ILE A 107 1.65 -14.54 -10.82
N VAL A 108 2.12 -15.77 -11.05
CA VAL A 108 3.16 -16.39 -10.20
C VAL A 108 4.50 -15.68 -10.31
N LYS A 109 4.98 -15.43 -11.53
CA LYS A 109 6.25 -14.72 -11.73
C LYS A 109 6.25 -13.28 -11.20
N PRO A 110 5.27 -12.41 -11.53
CA PRO A 110 5.21 -11.08 -10.95
C PRO A 110 5.10 -11.10 -9.44
N LEU A 111 4.25 -11.97 -8.87
CA LEU A 111 4.09 -12.08 -7.42
C LEU A 111 5.39 -12.47 -6.74
N PHE A 112 6.12 -13.46 -7.28
CA PHE A 112 7.41 -13.91 -6.75
C PHE A 112 8.45 -12.78 -6.76
N TRP A 113 8.71 -12.19 -7.93
CA TRP A 113 9.72 -11.15 -8.06
C TRP A 113 9.36 -9.88 -7.29
N MET A 114 8.12 -9.42 -7.39
CA MET A 114 7.68 -8.24 -6.67
C MET A 114 7.65 -8.46 -5.16
N SER A 115 7.33 -9.65 -4.67
CA SER A 115 7.39 -9.94 -3.22
C SER A 115 8.82 -9.85 -2.69
N ILE A 116 9.81 -10.31 -3.44
CA ILE A 116 11.22 -10.20 -3.04
C ILE A 116 11.66 -8.72 -2.98
N TYR A 117 11.42 -7.95 -4.04
CA TYR A 117 11.86 -6.55 -4.11
C TYR A 117 10.97 -5.60 -3.33
N GLY A 118 9.67 -5.89 -3.22
CA GLY A 118 8.68 -5.07 -2.52
C GLY A 118 8.61 -5.31 -1.01
N PHE A 119 9.20 -6.39 -0.50
CA PHE A 119 9.12 -6.72 0.92
C PHE A 119 9.73 -5.62 1.81
N ILE A 120 10.97 -5.21 1.53
CA ILE A 120 11.65 -4.18 2.32
C ILE A 120 10.91 -2.83 2.27
N PRO A 121 10.56 -2.27 1.09
CA PRO A 121 9.76 -1.06 1.02
C PRO A 121 8.41 -1.17 1.74
N ALA A 122 7.70 -2.28 1.60
CA ALA A 122 6.41 -2.48 2.26
C ALA A 122 6.53 -2.48 3.79
N VAL A 123 7.54 -3.15 4.33
CA VAL A 123 7.83 -3.16 5.77
C VAL A 123 8.15 -1.76 6.29
N VAL A 124 9.00 -1.02 5.59
CA VAL A 124 9.36 0.37 5.96
C VAL A 124 8.13 1.27 5.94
N ILE A 125 7.33 1.22 4.86
CA ILE A 125 6.10 2.00 4.72
C ILE A 125 5.10 1.64 5.81
N GLY A 126 4.95 0.35 6.13
CA GLY A 126 4.09 -0.13 7.21
C GLY A 126 4.51 0.36 8.59
N ALA A 127 5.83 0.40 8.87
CA ALA A 127 6.38 0.96 10.10
C ALA A 127 6.10 2.46 10.22
N ILE A 128 6.31 3.22 9.14
CA ILE A 128 6.02 4.67 9.07
C ILE A 128 4.52 4.91 9.31
N GLY A 129 3.63 4.16 8.63
CA GLY A 129 2.18 4.27 8.79
C GLY A 129 1.73 4.05 10.25
N SER A 130 2.25 3.00 10.90
CA SER A 130 1.98 2.72 12.31
C SER A 130 2.53 3.82 13.23
N GLY A 131 3.70 4.37 12.94
CA GLY A 131 4.28 5.51 13.64
C GLY A 131 3.39 6.75 13.57
N LEU A 132 2.85 7.07 12.39
CA LEU A 132 1.93 8.18 12.19
C LEU A 132 0.59 7.99 12.93
N ILE A 133 0.05 6.77 12.95
CA ILE A 133 -1.16 6.45 13.71
C ILE A 133 -0.93 6.70 15.21
N ARG A 134 0.21 6.24 15.74
CA ARG A 134 0.57 6.45 17.16
C ARG A 134 0.76 7.92 17.51
N ALA A 135 1.46 8.67 16.67
CA ALA A 135 1.70 10.10 16.89
C ALA A 135 0.38 10.88 16.95
N ARG A 136 -0.54 10.62 16.01
CA ARG A 136 -1.86 11.28 15.97
C ARG A 136 -2.76 10.94 17.14
N ASN A 137 -2.71 9.70 17.64
CA ASN A 137 -3.47 9.31 18.81
C ASN A 137 -3.02 10.04 20.07
N LYS A 138 -1.70 10.22 20.27
CA LYS A 138 -1.15 10.99 21.41
C LYS A 138 -1.62 12.45 21.38
N THR A 139 -1.62 13.07 20.20
CA THR A 139 -2.06 14.47 20.05
C THR A 139 -3.55 14.63 20.32
N GLY A 140 -4.39 13.68 19.89
CA GLY A 140 -5.84 13.70 20.15
C GLY A 140 -6.19 13.54 21.64
N GLU A 141 -5.43 12.77 22.40
CA GLU A 141 -5.62 12.62 23.85
C GLU A 141 -5.23 13.91 24.62
N GLN A 142 -4.16 14.60 24.19
CA GLN A 142 -3.74 15.86 24.82
C GLN A 142 -4.77 16.98 24.62
N VAL A 143 -5.36 17.08 23.43
CA VAL A 143 -6.41 18.09 23.16
C VAL A 143 -7.70 17.79 23.91
N GLY A 144 -8.07 16.51 24.07
CA GLY A 144 -9.24 16.10 24.87
C GLY A 144 -9.06 16.30 26.39
N ALA A 145 -7.83 16.28 26.88
CA ALA A 145 -7.53 16.51 28.30
C ALA A 145 -7.47 18.00 28.70
N GLN A 146 -7.37 18.90 27.69
CA GLN A 146 -7.30 20.36 27.94
C GLN A 146 -8.67 21.07 27.88
N ASN A 147 -9.73 20.37 27.50
CA ASN A 147 -11.11 20.88 27.49
C ASN A 147 -11.98 20.01 28.43
N PRO A 148 -11.96 20.27 29.76
CA PRO A 148 -12.87 19.63 30.72
C PRO A 148 -14.32 20.16 30.56
#